data_cbd91b100154376d450ee8196c847332
#
_entry.id   cbd91b100154376d450ee8196c847332
#
_cell.length_a   1.000
_cell.length_b   1.000
_cell.length_c   1.000
_cell.angle_alpha   90.00
_cell.angle_beta   90.00
_cell.angle_gamma   90.00
#
_symmetry.space_group_name_H-M   'P 1'
#
loop_
_entity.id
_entity.type
_entity.pdbx_description
1 polymer ?
#
loop_
_entity_poly.entity_id
_entity_poly.type
_entity_poly.pdbx_seq_one_letter_code
_entity_poly.pdbx_strand_id
1 'polypeptide(L)'
;MKIKPIITDKQRFLPLLLLADEQESMIDRYLERGDLFVMYDEGETEAIAVAVVTQEGNGMGELKNLAVAPACQRKGYGRQMINFICQHYADTCHTLLVGTGDSRQTISFYESCGFTYSHTLPDFFTLNYDHPIVEDGKVLTDMIYLQRKLIQLHCTPSSERTDNLTHTLVDLWNVSVRATHHFLTEEDILRLTPFVYEAIRGITTLIVSYQDNQPLGFIGIEGEKIEMLFVTPTQIGKGIGKQLIRKAIENYHIRYVDVNEQNPQAAGFYRHLGFQVFEQTETDEQGNPFPILKMELKKDKQINNPE
;
A
#
# COMPACT_ATOMS: atom_id res chain seq x y z
N MET A 1 -10.08 -6.28 -13.77
CA MET A 1 -10.65 -6.99 -12.60
C MET A 1 -11.13 -5.99 -11.57
N LYS A 2 -12.21 -6.29 -10.83
CA LYS A 2 -12.76 -5.41 -9.81
C LYS A 2 -12.91 -6.16 -8.49
N ILE A 3 -12.55 -5.50 -7.39
CA ILE A 3 -12.78 -6.01 -6.03
C ILE A 3 -13.94 -5.21 -5.44
N LYS A 4 -14.94 -5.91 -4.91
CA LYS A 4 -16.15 -5.29 -4.34
C LYS A 4 -16.37 -5.78 -2.91
N PRO A 5 -16.77 -4.89 -1.98
CA PRO A 5 -17.27 -5.29 -0.68
C PRO A 5 -18.66 -5.93 -0.85
N ILE A 6 -18.93 -6.97 -0.09
CA ILE A 6 -20.21 -7.67 -0.02
C ILE A 6 -20.82 -7.45 1.36
N ILE A 7 -21.92 -6.73 1.41
CA ILE A 7 -22.58 -6.34 2.66
C ILE A 7 -23.68 -7.36 3.05
N THR A 8 -24.37 -7.92 2.07
CA THR A 8 -25.51 -8.83 2.27
C THR A 8 -25.28 -10.14 1.54
N ASP A 9 -25.97 -11.21 1.97
CA ASP A 9 -25.90 -12.52 1.33
C ASP A 9 -24.48 -13.05 1.16
N LYS A 10 -23.67 -12.96 2.22
CA LYS A 10 -22.27 -13.41 2.23
C LYS A 10 -22.15 -14.92 2.06
N GLN A 11 -23.15 -15.68 2.52
CA GLN A 11 -23.22 -17.14 2.47
C GLN A 11 -23.16 -17.70 1.04
N ARG A 12 -23.56 -16.95 0.04
CA ARG A 12 -23.45 -17.37 -1.39
C ARG A 12 -22.01 -17.66 -1.81
N PHE A 13 -21.01 -17.12 -1.08
CA PHE A 13 -19.58 -17.36 -1.34
C PHE A 13 -18.99 -18.48 -0.50
N LEU A 14 -19.81 -19.18 0.30
CA LEU A 14 -19.38 -20.30 1.13
C LEU A 14 -18.56 -21.34 0.35
N PRO A 15 -18.91 -21.74 -0.89
CA PRO A 15 -18.09 -22.70 -1.64
C PRO A 15 -16.65 -22.24 -1.91
N LEU A 16 -16.40 -20.92 -2.02
CA LEU A 16 -15.05 -20.39 -2.15
C LEU A 16 -14.37 -20.27 -0.78
N LEU A 17 -15.08 -19.84 0.25
CA LEU A 17 -14.55 -19.70 1.61
C LEU A 17 -14.06 -21.04 2.16
N LEU A 18 -14.78 -22.13 1.86
CA LEU A 18 -14.42 -23.50 2.24
C LEU A 18 -13.12 -24.01 1.60
N LEU A 19 -12.59 -23.33 0.57
CA LEU A 19 -11.26 -23.67 0.02
C LEU A 19 -10.10 -23.26 0.93
N ALA A 20 -10.33 -22.33 1.86
CA ALA A 20 -9.30 -21.84 2.78
C ALA A 20 -9.59 -22.20 4.25
N ASP A 21 -10.82 -22.61 4.57
CA ASP A 21 -11.23 -23.06 5.91
C ASP A 21 -12.27 -24.16 5.73
N GLU A 22 -11.87 -25.42 5.97
CA GLU A 22 -12.64 -26.62 5.60
C GLU A 22 -13.93 -26.80 6.42
N GLN A 23 -14.15 -26.01 7.49
CA GLN A 23 -15.28 -26.17 8.39
C GLN A 23 -16.20 -24.97 8.43
N GLU A 24 -17.44 -25.14 7.96
CA GLU A 24 -18.45 -24.07 7.89
C GLU A 24 -18.69 -23.39 9.25
N SER A 25 -18.77 -24.16 10.33
CA SER A 25 -18.96 -23.61 11.68
C SER A 25 -17.81 -22.71 12.15
N MET A 26 -16.62 -22.87 11.58
CA MET A 26 -15.50 -21.96 11.81
C MET A 26 -15.66 -20.65 11.01
N ILE A 27 -16.11 -20.76 9.76
CA ILE A 27 -16.43 -19.63 8.90
C ILE A 27 -17.53 -18.76 9.52
N ASP A 28 -18.56 -19.35 10.09
CA ASP A 28 -19.67 -18.66 10.75
C ASP A 28 -19.23 -17.77 11.92
N ARG A 29 -18.12 -18.09 12.60
CA ARG A 29 -17.59 -17.28 13.72
C ARG A 29 -17.14 -15.89 13.28
N TYR A 30 -16.78 -15.72 12.00
CA TYR A 30 -16.23 -14.46 11.52
C TYR A 30 -16.95 -13.86 10.30
N LEU A 31 -17.73 -14.62 9.54
CA LEU A 31 -18.29 -14.18 8.27
C LEU A 31 -19.25 -12.98 8.45
N GLU A 32 -20.17 -13.06 9.41
CA GLU A 32 -21.16 -11.99 9.61
C GLU A 32 -20.53 -10.69 10.14
N ARG A 33 -19.59 -10.80 11.10
CA ARG A 33 -18.92 -9.63 11.68
C ARG A 33 -17.78 -9.08 10.84
N GLY A 34 -17.27 -9.86 9.88
CA GLY A 34 -16.14 -9.48 9.02
C GLY A 34 -16.59 -8.79 7.74
N ASP A 35 -15.72 -7.99 7.17
CA ASP A 35 -15.88 -7.42 5.85
C ASP A 35 -15.49 -8.47 4.80
N LEU A 36 -16.44 -8.85 3.94
CA LEU A 36 -16.19 -9.76 2.82
C LEU A 36 -15.88 -8.97 1.56
N PHE A 37 -14.75 -9.25 0.95
CA PHE A 37 -14.35 -8.72 -0.35
C PHE A 37 -14.31 -9.82 -1.39
N VAL A 38 -14.83 -9.53 -2.58
CA VAL A 38 -14.85 -10.48 -3.71
C VAL A 38 -14.19 -9.83 -4.92
N MET A 39 -13.22 -10.52 -5.48
CA MET A 39 -12.60 -10.17 -6.75
C MET A 39 -13.33 -10.89 -7.87
N TYR A 40 -13.76 -10.12 -8.87
CA TYR A 40 -14.45 -10.61 -10.07
C TYR A 40 -13.55 -10.49 -11.30
N ASP A 41 -13.87 -11.31 -12.31
CA ASP A 41 -13.35 -11.16 -13.67
C ASP A 41 -13.74 -9.82 -14.32
N GLU A 42 -13.29 -9.55 -15.53
CA GLU A 42 -13.60 -8.29 -16.24
C GLU A 42 -15.09 -8.15 -16.56
N GLY A 43 -15.78 -9.28 -16.78
CA GLY A 43 -17.23 -9.33 -17.02
C GLY A 43 -18.07 -9.21 -15.75
N GLU A 44 -17.44 -9.23 -14.58
CA GLU A 44 -18.09 -9.24 -13.26
C GLU A 44 -19.07 -10.42 -13.06
N THR A 45 -18.83 -11.53 -13.78
CA THR A 45 -19.71 -12.70 -13.78
C THR A 45 -19.24 -13.80 -12.85
N GLU A 46 -17.93 -13.98 -12.72
CA GLU A 46 -17.34 -15.03 -11.90
C GLU A 46 -16.48 -14.48 -10.76
N ALA A 47 -16.66 -15.04 -9.57
CA ALA A 47 -15.81 -14.74 -8.42
C ALA A 47 -14.47 -15.47 -8.55
N ILE A 48 -13.38 -14.72 -8.67
CA ILE A 48 -12.02 -15.24 -8.81
C ILE A 48 -11.41 -15.54 -7.45
N ALA A 49 -11.63 -14.62 -6.48
CA ALA A 49 -11.09 -14.74 -5.13
C ALA A 49 -12.02 -14.06 -4.12
N VAL A 50 -11.95 -14.53 -2.89
CA VAL A 50 -12.65 -13.97 -1.74
C VAL A 50 -11.68 -13.74 -0.60
N ALA A 51 -11.97 -12.71 0.22
CA ALA A 51 -11.27 -12.52 1.48
C ALA A 51 -12.21 -11.97 2.54
N VAL A 52 -12.04 -12.43 3.78
CA VAL A 52 -12.78 -11.90 4.95
C VAL A 52 -11.78 -11.30 5.91
N VAL A 53 -12.03 -10.06 6.30
CA VAL A 53 -11.22 -9.33 7.29
C VAL A 53 -12.09 -8.91 8.45
N THR A 54 -11.59 -9.09 9.66
CA THR A 54 -12.23 -8.63 10.89
C THR A 54 -11.37 -7.55 11.55
N GLN A 55 -12.01 -6.58 12.18
CA GLN A 55 -11.33 -5.59 13.01
C GLN A 55 -11.29 -6.10 14.46
N GLU A 56 -10.10 -6.31 14.99
CA GLU A 56 -9.89 -6.91 16.32
C GLU A 56 -9.63 -5.85 17.42
N GLY A 57 -9.85 -4.55 17.09
CA GLY A 57 -9.60 -3.43 18.00
C GLY A 57 -8.14 -2.98 18.02
N ASN A 58 -7.87 -1.88 18.72
CA ASN A 58 -6.53 -1.30 18.87
C ASN A 58 -5.76 -1.13 17.55
N GLY A 59 -6.45 -0.80 16.46
CA GLY A 59 -5.84 -0.64 15.14
C GLY A 59 -5.29 -1.93 14.53
N MET A 60 -5.79 -3.09 14.96
CA MET A 60 -5.46 -4.39 14.38
C MET A 60 -6.61 -4.92 13.53
N GLY A 61 -6.29 -5.36 12.32
CA GLY A 61 -7.18 -6.16 11.48
C GLY A 61 -6.67 -7.60 11.38
N GLU A 62 -7.55 -8.55 11.14
CA GLU A 62 -7.16 -9.95 10.89
C GLU A 62 -7.80 -10.46 9.61
N LEU A 63 -6.97 -10.94 8.69
CA LEU A 63 -7.39 -11.66 7.50
C LEU A 63 -7.78 -13.08 7.91
N LYS A 64 -9.09 -13.32 8.08
CA LYS A 64 -9.66 -14.60 8.55
C LYS A 64 -9.70 -15.65 7.45
N ASN A 65 -9.92 -15.22 6.21
CA ASN A 65 -10.05 -16.13 5.08
C ASN A 65 -9.51 -15.45 3.82
N LEU A 66 -8.77 -16.18 3.01
CA LEU A 66 -8.33 -15.78 1.68
C LEU A 66 -8.34 -16.99 0.77
N ALA A 67 -9.30 -17.06 -0.13
CA ALA A 67 -9.40 -18.12 -1.10
C ALA A 67 -9.35 -17.60 -2.54
N VAL A 68 -8.69 -18.36 -3.40
CA VAL A 68 -8.65 -18.12 -4.84
C VAL A 68 -9.22 -19.38 -5.54
N ALA A 69 -10.16 -19.16 -6.46
CA ALA A 69 -10.75 -20.25 -7.24
C ALA A 69 -9.65 -21.11 -7.90
N PRO A 70 -9.76 -22.47 -7.87
CA PRO A 70 -8.68 -23.36 -8.31
C PRO A 70 -8.16 -23.06 -9.72
N ALA A 71 -9.04 -22.75 -10.67
CA ALA A 71 -8.68 -22.38 -12.05
C ALA A 71 -7.93 -21.04 -12.15
N CYS A 72 -7.94 -20.23 -11.08
CA CYS A 72 -7.36 -18.90 -11.02
C CYS A 72 -6.11 -18.82 -10.12
N GLN A 73 -5.74 -19.91 -9.43
CA GLN A 73 -4.57 -19.94 -8.59
C GLN A 73 -3.25 -19.74 -9.38
N ARG A 74 -2.19 -19.32 -8.66
CA ARG A 74 -0.83 -19.06 -9.20
C ARG A 74 -0.75 -18.00 -10.30
N LYS A 75 -1.81 -17.15 -10.43
CA LYS A 75 -1.87 -16.00 -11.37
C LYS A 75 -1.71 -14.66 -10.63
N GLY A 76 -1.30 -14.67 -9.36
CA GLY A 76 -1.06 -13.46 -8.56
C GLY A 76 -2.30 -12.86 -7.87
N TYR A 77 -3.49 -13.42 -8.03
CA TYR A 77 -4.73 -12.84 -7.49
C TYR A 77 -4.78 -12.79 -5.96
N GLY A 78 -4.25 -13.79 -5.27
CA GLY A 78 -4.12 -13.74 -3.81
C GLY A 78 -3.27 -12.56 -3.34
N ARG A 79 -2.14 -12.28 -4.00
CA ARG A 79 -1.30 -11.10 -3.71
C ARG A 79 -2.02 -9.79 -4.01
N GLN A 80 -2.77 -9.73 -5.11
CA GLN A 80 -3.58 -8.55 -5.46
C GLN A 80 -4.64 -8.28 -4.39
N MET A 81 -5.33 -9.33 -3.91
CA MET A 81 -6.31 -9.22 -2.83
C MET A 81 -5.67 -8.72 -1.53
N ILE A 82 -4.53 -9.27 -1.12
CA ILE A 82 -3.78 -8.81 0.06
C ILE A 82 -3.38 -7.33 -0.07
N ASN A 83 -2.87 -6.93 -1.23
CA ASN A 83 -2.48 -5.53 -1.45
C ASN A 83 -3.68 -4.58 -1.39
N PHE A 84 -4.83 -4.98 -1.94
CA PHE A 84 -6.08 -4.23 -1.82
C PHE A 84 -6.49 -4.10 -0.34
N ILE A 85 -6.52 -5.19 0.42
CA ILE A 85 -6.86 -5.20 1.85
C ILE A 85 -5.92 -4.28 2.64
N CYS A 86 -4.62 -4.38 2.44
CA CYS A 86 -3.65 -3.51 3.10
C CYS A 86 -3.89 -2.02 2.82
N GLN A 87 -4.28 -1.67 1.59
CA GLN A 87 -4.61 -0.30 1.22
C GLN A 87 -5.95 0.14 1.82
N HIS A 88 -6.95 -0.73 1.79
CA HIS A 88 -8.29 -0.45 2.30
C HIS A 88 -8.28 -0.16 3.81
N TYR A 89 -7.50 -0.91 4.58
CA TYR A 89 -7.43 -0.76 6.03
C TYR A 89 -6.31 0.18 6.52
N ALA A 90 -5.52 0.76 5.63
CA ALA A 90 -4.39 1.62 6.01
C ALA A 90 -4.78 2.84 6.87
N ASP A 91 -5.99 3.37 6.69
CA ASP A 91 -6.48 4.51 7.47
C ASP A 91 -7.06 4.10 8.85
N THR A 92 -7.40 2.82 9.05
CA THR A 92 -8.06 2.32 10.28
C THR A 92 -7.24 1.32 11.08
N CYS A 93 -6.29 0.64 10.43
CA CYS A 93 -5.43 -0.35 11.05
C CYS A 93 -3.95 -0.02 10.81
N HIS A 94 -3.12 -0.22 11.81
CA HIS A 94 -1.65 -0.16 11.67
C HIS A 94 -1.02 -1.54 11.47
N THR A 95 -1.76 -2.62 11.75
CA THR A 95 -1.27 -4.00 11.62
C THR A 95 -2.37 -4.89 11.06
N LEU A 96 -2.03 -5.71 10.08
CA LEU A 96 -2.86 -6.80 9.59
C LEU A 96 -2.26 -8.13 10.04
N LEU A 97 -3.06 -8.94 10.72
CA LEU A 97 -2.72 -10.29 11.14
C LEU A 97 -3.27 -11.31 10.13
N VAL A 98 -2.68 -12.48 10.08
CA VAL A 98 -3.24 -13.67 9.44
C VAL A 98 -2.82 -14.91 10.22
N GLY A 99 -3.77 -15.78 10.52
CA GLY A 99 -3.52 -17.12 11.07
C GLY A 99 -3.51 -18.15 9.94
N THR A 100 -2.58 -19.10 10.00
CA THR A 100 -2.47 -20.22 9.04
C THR A 100 -1.95 -21.47 9.73
N GLY A 101 -2.12 -22.62 9.09
CA GLY A 101 -1.45 -23.85 9.49
C GLY A 101 0.07 -23.75 9.32
N ASP A 102 0.78 -24.73 9.89
CA ASP A 102 2.23 -24.90 9.76
C ASP A 102 2.60 -25.49 8.38
N SER A 103 2.05 -24.89 7.31
CA SER A 103 2.38 -25.21 5.93
C SER A 103 3.45 -24.26 5.40
N ARG A 104 4.57 -24.82 4.96
CA ARG A 104 5.67 -24.03 4.40
C ARG A 104 5.23 -23.25 3.16
N GLN A 105 4.34 -23.80 2.35
CA GLN A 105 3.87 -23.14 1.13
C GLN A 105 3.04 -21.90 1.48
N THR A 106 2.10 -22.03 2.42
CA THR A 106 1.20 -20.94 2.84
C THR A 106 1.98 -19.85 3.58
N ILE A 107 2.87 -20.24 4.51
CA ILE A 107 3.75 -19.29 5.21
C ILE A 107 4.60 -18.50 4.20
N SER A 108 5.30 -19.18 3.27
CA SER A 108 6.13 -18.51 2.26
C SER A 108 5.33 -17.58 1.33
N PHE A 109 4.07 -17.91 1.04
CA PHE A 109 3.19 -17.02 0.28
C PHE A 109 2.95 -15.72 1.05
N TYR A 110 2.57 -15.77 2.34
CA TYR A 110 2.36 -14.58 3.14
C TYR A 110 3.65 -13.79 3.37
N GLU A 111 4.78 -14.45 3.63
CA GLU A 111 6.10 -13.80 3.72
C GLU A 111 6.42 -13.03 2.43
N SER A 112 6.17 -13.64 1.26
CA SER A 112 6.33 -12.98 -0.04
C SER A 112 5.40 -11.78 -0.24
N CYS A 113 4.31 -11.71 0.53
CA CYS A 113 3.39 -10.56 0.60
C CYS A 113 3.78 -9.55 1.71
N GLY A 114 4.94 -9.71 2.36
CA GLY A 114 5.47 -8.77 3.35
C GLY A 114 4.98 -9.01 4.78
N PHE A 115 4.42 -10.18 5.06
CA PHE A 115 4.14 -10.60 6.43
C PHE A 115 5.40 -11.18 7.08
N THR A 116 5.47 -11.08 8.40
CA THR A 116 6.51 -11.66 9.25
C THR A 116 5.88 -12.44 10.39
N TYR A 117 6.58 -13.41 10.94
CA TYR A 117 6.10 -14.18 12.10
C TYR A 117 5.71 -13.25 13.25
N SER A 118 4.60 -13.55 13.89
CA SER A 118 4.10 -12.85 15.09
C SER A 118 4.16 -13.76 16.32
N HIS A 119 3.30 -14.78 16.35
CA HIS A 119 3.21 -15.74 17.46
C HIS A 119 2.56 -17.05 16.99
N THR A 120 2.52 -18.04 17.87
CA THR A 120 1.86 -19.33 17.65
C THR A 120 0.78 -19.54 18.68
N LEU A 121 -0.38 -20.03 18.25
CA LEU A 121 -1.43 -20.57 19.13
C LEU A 121 -1.33 -22.10 19.13
N PRO A 122 -0.83 -22.72 20.23
CA PRO A 122 -0.73 -24.17 20.32
C PRO A 122 -2.09 -24.84 20.27
N ASP A 123 -2.14 -26.04 19.71
CA ASP A 123 -3.30 -26.93 19.67
C ASP A 123 -4.57 -26.31 19.05
N PHE A 124 -4.45 -25.21 18.30
CA PHE A 124 -5.62 -24.49 17.78
C PHE A 124 -6.51 -25.38 16.90
N PHE A 125 -5.92 -26.11 15.95
CA PHE A 125 -6.70 -26.96 15.04
C PHE A 125 -7.34 -28.13 15.77
N THR A 126 -6.64 -28.76 16.70
CA THR A 126 -7.13 -29.89 17.47
C THR A 126 -8.24 -29.52 18.46
N LEU A 127 -8.25 -28.26 18.94
CA LEU A 127 -9.25 -27.78 19.90
C LEU A 127 -10.50 -27.15 19.24
N ASN A 128 -10.39 -26.71 17.99
CA ASN A 128 -11.45 -25.92 17.35
C ASN A 128 -12.15 -26.64 16.20
N TYR A 129 -11.53 -27.64 15.59
CA TYR A 129 -12.10 -28.40 14.48
C TYR A 129 -12.60 -29.76 14.96
N ASP A 130 -13.67 -30.25 14.34
CA ASP A 130 -14.29 -31.55 14.69
C ASP A 130 -13.64 -32.74 13.99
N HIS A 131 -12.71 -32.49 13.09
CA HIS A 131 -11.91 -33.47 12.39
C HIS A 131 -10.46 -32.98 12.19
N PRO A 132 -9.49 -33.89 11.98
CA PRO A 132 -8.11 -33.46 11.70
C PRO A 132 -8.02 -32.69 10.38
N ILE A 133 -7.45 -31.47 10.42
CA ILE A 133 -7.14 -30.69 9.22
C ILE A 133 -5.78 -31.15 8.68
N VAL A 134 -5.71 -31.46 7.39
CA VAL A 134 -4.49 -31.97 6.76
C VAL A 134 -4.06 -31.02 5.64
N GLU A 135 -2.87 -30.45 5.75
CA GLU A 135 -2.25 -29.61 4.71
C GLU A 135 -0.85 -30.15 4.39
N ASP A 136 -0.51 -30.26 3.10
CA ASP A 136 0.76 -30.82 2.62
C ASP A 136 1.10 -32.21 3.17
N GLY A 137 0.06 -33.06 3.47
CA GLY A 137 0.22 -34.40 4.04
C GLY A 137 0.54 -34.41 5.53
N LYS A 138 0.49 -33.28 6.23
CA LYS A 138 0.71 -33.10 7.65
C LYS A 138 -0.60 -32.76 8.36
N VAL A 139 -0.89 -33.40 9.47
CA VAL A 139 -1.99 -33.01 10.37
C VAL A 139 -1.59 -31.71 11.06
N LEU A 140 -2.42 -30.67 10.93
CA LEU A 140 -2.20 -29.40 11.61
C LEU A 140 -2.60 -29.51 13.09
N THR A 141 -1.78 -28.92 13.97
CA THR A 141 -2.03 -28.78 15.41
C THR A 141 -2.11 -27.31 15.79
N ASP A 142 -1.06 -26.55 15.50
CA ASP A 142 -0.86 -25.17 15.93
C ASP A 142 -1.24 -24.21 14.82
N MET A 143 -1.78 -23.04 15.19
CA MET A 143 -1.95 -21.93 14.27
C MET A 143 -0.77 -20.99 14.37
N ILE A 144 -0.13 -20.72 13.23
CA ILE A 144 0.96 -19.77 13.08
C ILE A 144 0.36 -18.42 12.70
N TYR A 145 0.56 -17.41 13.53
CA TYR A 145 0.19 -16.04 13.23
C TYR A 145 1.34 -15.28 12.59
N LEU A 146 1.04 -14.68 11.44
CA LEU A 146 1.93 -13.73 10.78
C LEU A 146 1.29 -12.34 10.85
N GLN A 147 2.12 -11.29 10.79
CA GLN A 147 1.69 -9.90 10.83
C GLN A 147 2.34 -9.08 9.73
N ARG A 148 1.60 -8.09 9.22
CA ARG A 148 2.13 -7.08 8.32
C ARG A 148 1.80 -5.69 8.84
N LYS A 149 2.81 -4.85 9.02
CA LYS A 149 2.63 -3.44 9.35
C LYS A 149 2.10 -2.69 8.14
N LEU A 150 1.02 -1.93 8.33
CA LEU A 150 0.41 -1.14 7.27
C LEU A 150 1.03 0.25 7.22
N ILE A 151 1.09 0.79 5.99
CA ILE A 151 1.57 2.15 5.76
C ILE A 151 0.39 3.09 5.90
N GLN A 152 0.47 4.00 6.85
CA GLN A 152 -0.55 5.00 7.12
C GLN A 152 -0.23 6.29 6.39
N LEU A 153 -1.23 6.93 5.77
CA LEU A 153 -1.10 8.20 5.08
C LEU A 153 -1.84 9.29 5.84
N HIS A 154 -1.09 10.19 6.48
CA HIS A 154 -1.65 11.28 7.26
C HIS A 154 -1.56 12.60 6.49
N CYS A 155 -2.71 13.25 6.27
CA CYS A 155 -2.74 14.64 5.86
C CYS A 155 -2.37 15.49 7.09
N THR A 156 -1.27 16.21 7.00
CA THR A 156 -0.67 16.99 8.10
C THR A 156 -0.99 18.47 7.91
N PRO A 157 -1.97 19.03 8.63
CA PRO A 157 -2.31 20.45 8.55
C PRO A 157 -1.13 21.31 9.03
N SER A 158 -1.09 22.57 8.61
CA SER A 158 0.01 23.48 8.94
C SER A 158 0.23 23.63 10.45
N SER A 159 -0.84 23.57 11.24
CA SER A 159 -0.77 23.64 12.71
C SER A 159 -0.05 22.46 13.37
N GLU A 160 0.03 21.32 12.69
CA GLU A 160 0.68 20.10 13.19
C GLU A 160 2.12 19.95 12.66
N ARG A 161 2.58 20.85 11.76
CA ARG A 161 3.94 20.84 11.21
C ARG A 161 4.92 21.45 12.22
N THR A 162 5.14 20.74 13.30
CA THR A 162 6.10 21.14 14.33
C THR A 162 7.52 21.21 13.76
N ASP A 163 8.41 21.98 14.39
CA ASP A 163 9.83 22.06 13.98
C ASP A 163 10.46 20.67 13.93
N ASN A 164 10.16 19.81 14.91
CA ASN A 164 10.67 18.44 14.97
C ASN A 164 10.24 17.60 13.75
N LEU A 165 8.95 17.64 13.39
CA LEU A 165 8.45 16.94 12.19
C LEU A 165 9.09 17.52 10.92
N THR A 166 9.15 18.85 10.81
CA THR A 166 9.73 19.51 9.66
C THR A 166 11.20 19.12 9.47
N HIS A 167 12.01 19.14 10.54
CA HIS A 167 13.39 18.67 10.48
C HIS A 167 13.49 17.20 10.07
N THR A 168 12.65 16.32 10.61
CA THR A 168 12.61 14.90 10.22
C THR A 168 12.30 14.73 8.73
N LEU A 169 11.40 15.52 8.16
CA LEU A 169 11.08 15.46 6.73
C LEU A 169 12.18 16.08 5.87
N VAL A 170 12.87 17.11 6.35
CA VAL A 170 14.07 17.65 5.70
C VAL A 170 15.20 16.62 5.67
N ASP A 171 15.41 15.87 6.75
CA ASP A 171 16.40 14.79 6.81
C ASP A 171 16.02 13.67 5.82
N LEU A 172 14.73 13.31 5.74
CA LEU A 172 14.23 12.36 4.76
C LEU A 172 14.48 12.86 3.33
N TRP A 173 14.19 14.14 3.04
CA TRP A 173 14.49 14.77 1.76
C TRP A 173 15.98 14.68 1.45
N ASN A 174 16.83 15.05 2.40
CA ASN A 174 18.28 15.04 2.27
C ASN A 174 18.83 13.66 1.85
N VAL A 175 18.41 12.57 2.53
CA VAL A 175 18.87 11.22 2.18
C VAL A 175 18.28 10.75 0.85
N SER A 176 17.03 11.14 0.53
CA SER A 176 16.37 10.79 -0.72
C SER A 176 17.04 11.46 -1.91
N VAL A 177 17.32 12.77 -1.82
CA VAL A 177 17.97 13.54 -2.89
C VAL A 177 19.36 13.00 -3.20
N ARG A 178 20.18 12.72 -2.20
CA ARG A 178 21.52 12.12 -2.42
C ARG A 178 21.46 10.78 -3.13
N ALA A 179 20.42 10.01 -2.88
CA ALA A 179 20.24 8.70 -3.51
C ALA A 179 19.70 8.76 -4.96
N THR A 180 19.05 9.87 -5.36
CA THR A 180 18.29 9.93 -6.62
C THR A 180 18.63 11.10 -7.53
N HIS A 181 19.20 12.21 -7.02
CA HIS A 181 19.50 13.44 -7.76
C HIS A 181 21.00 13.61 -7.95
N HIS A 182 21.63 12.69 -8.69
CA HIS A 182 23.08 12.64 -8.89
C HIS A 182 23.66 13.86 -9.65
N PHE A 183 22.81 14.71 -10.19
CA PHE A 183 23.17 15.96 -10.84
C PHE A 183 23.36 17.13 -9.85
N LEU A 184 22.89 17.01 -8.61
CA LEU A 184 23.11 18.00 -7.56
C LEU A 184 24.43 17.73 -6.83
N THR A 185 25.17 18.80 -6.59
CA THR A 185 26.36 18.77 -5.72
C THR A 185 25.97 18.86 -4.24
N GLU A 186 26.89 18.50 -3.32
CA GLU A 186 26.67 18.72 -1.89
C GLU A 186 26.40 20.19 -1.55
N GLU A 187 27.08 21.13 -2.24
CA GLU A 187 26.87 22.56 -2.08
C GLU A 187 25.44 22.96 -2.47
N ASP A 188 24.91 22.41 -3.57
CA ASP A 188 23.51 22.63 -3.99
C ASP A 188 22.54 22.11 -2.94
N ILE A 189 22.75 20.90 -2.43
CA ILE A 189 21.88 20.29 -1.41
C ILE A 189 21.88 21.13 -0.13
N LEU A 190 23.04 21.56 0.34
CA LEU A 190 23.15 22.42 1.52
C LEU A 190 22.47 23.78 1.31
N ARG A 191 22.63 24.38 0.13
CA ARG A 191 21.99 25.64 -0.24
C ARG A 191 20.47 25.52 -0.30
N LEU A 192 19.93 24.38 -0.80
CA LEU A 192 18.52 24.13 -0.93
C LEU A 192 17.82 23.77 0.39
N THR A 193 18.54 23.20 1.35
CA THR A 193 17.99 22.71 2.63
C THR A 193 17.10 23.72 3.36
N PRO A 194 17.47 25.00 3.54
CA PRO A 194 16.59 25.99 4.19
C PRO A 194 15.29 26.26 3.39
N PHE A 195 15.36 26.26 2.08
CA PHE A 195 14.18 26.46 1.23
C PHE A 195 13.21 25.27 1.32
N VAL A 196 13.74 24.06 1.39
CA VAL A 196 12.92 22.85 1.60
C VAL A 196 12.23 22.87 2.96
N TYR A 197 12.91 23.34 4.01
CA TYR A 197 12.31 23.52 5.34
C TYR A 197 11.09 24.45 5.27
N GLU A 198 11.24 25.63 4.66
CA GLU A 198 10.14 26.60 4.50
C GLU A 198 9.04 26.06 3.57
N ALA A 199 9.40 25.36 2.50
CA ALA A 199 8.45 24.76 1.58
C ALA A 199 7.59 23.68 2.28
N ILE A 200 8.16 22.81 3.10
CA ILE A 200 7.41 21.80 3.89
C ILE A 200 6.45 22.49 4.87
N ARG A 201 6.87 23.58 5.49
CA ARG A 201 6.01 24.35 6.41
C ARG A 201 4.87 25.08 5.70
N GLY A 202 5.16 25.66 4.53
CA GLY A 202 4.25 26.55 3.81
C GLY A 202 3.32 25.87 2.83
N ILE A 203 3.64 24.67 2.32
CA ILE A 203 2.83 23.99 1.30
C ILE A 203 1.37 23.81 1.75
N THR A 204 0.41 24.04 0.84
CA THR A 204 -1.02 23.98 1.19
C THR A 204 -1.40 22.60 1.72
N THR A 205 -1.06 21.53 1.02
CA THR A 205 -1.35 20.14 1.45
C THR A 205 -0.06 19.36 1.59
N LEU A 206 0.13 18.78 2.78
CA LEU A 206 1.22 17.86 3.08
C LEU A 206 0.64 16.53 3.54
N ILE A 207 0.97 15.44 2.82
CA ILE A 207 0.62 14.08 3.22
C ILE A 207 1.92 13.34 3.52
N VAL A 208 2.01 12.79 4.72
CA VAL A 208 3.18 12.01 5.18
C VAL A 208 2.78 10.54 5.31
N SER A 209 3.60 9.66 4.79
CA SER A 209 3.45 8.21 4.98
C SER A 209 4.25 7.74 6.19
N TYR A 210 3.60 6.96 7.05
CA TYR A 210 4.19 6.43 8.27
C TYR A 210 4.13 4.91 8.34
N GLN A 211 5.09 4.32 9.03
CA GLN A 211 5.03 2.95 9.54
C GLN A 211 5.67 2.96 10.94
N ASP A 212 4.95 2.42 11.95
CA ASP A 212 5.38 2.45 13.36
C ASP A 212 5.83 3.85 13.83
N ASN A 213 5.06 4.90 13.47
CA ASN A 213 5.32 6.32 13.74
C ASN A 213 6.59 6.90 13.08
N GLN A 214 7.26 6.15 12.20
CA GLN A 214 8.42 6.65 11.45
C GLN A 214 7.98 7.13 10.07
N PRO A 215 8.29 8.38 9.67
CA PRO A 215 8.05 8.85 8.32
C PRO A 215 8.86 8.05 7.29
N LEU A 216 8.19 7.56 6.25
CA LEU A 216 8.79 6.80 5.16
C LEU A 216 8.86 7.58 3.85
N GLY A 217 8.04 8.60 3.72
CA GLY A 217 7.96 9.48 2.56
C GLY A 217 6.89 10.54 2.76
N PHE A 218 6.88 11.54 1.91
CA PHE A 218 5.85 12.58 1.93
C PHE A 218 5.59 13.14 0.53
N ILE A 219 4.42 13.74 0.35
CA ILE A 219 4.03 14.49 -0.84
C ILE A 219 3.52 15.86 -0.42
N GLY A 220 4.01 16.89 -1.10
CA GLY A 220 3.53 18.27 -0.99
C GLY A 220 2.77 18.68 -2.24
N ILE A 221 1.61 19.32 -2.05
CA ILE A 221 0.67 19.64 -3.11
C ILE A 221 0.29 21.12 -3.00
N GLU A 222 0.31 21.81 -4.14
CA GLU A 222 -0.22 23.16 -4.30
C GLU A 222 -1.24 23.17 -5.45
N GLY A 223 -2.50 23.49 -5.14
CA GLY A 223 -3.59 23.38 -6.11
C GLY A 223 -3.72 21.98 -6.71
N GLU A 224 -3.59 21.84 -8.02
CA GLU A 224 -3.64 20.56 -8.75
C GLU A 224 -2.24 20.00 -9.07
N LYS A 225 -1.16 20.56 -8.49
CA LYS A 225 0.23 20.22 -8.81
C LYS A 225 0.94 19.54 -7.63
N ILE A 226 1.68 18.48 -7.94
CA ILE A 226 2.65 17.89 -7.02
C ILE A 226 3.92 18.75 -7.06
N GLU A 227 4.26 19.38 -5.92
CA GLU A 227 5.47 20.17 -5.77
C GLU A 227 6.63 19.37 -5.17
N MET A 228 6.31 18.38 -4.34
CA MET A 228 7.29 17.55 -3.66
C MET A 228 6.79 16.11 -3.58
N LEU A 229 7.65 15.12 -3.87
CA LEU A 229 7.43 13.71 -3.57
C LEU A 229 8.77 13.06 -3.25
N PHE A 230 8.97 12.69 -2.01
CA PHE A 230 10.18 12.05 -1.54
C PHE A 230 9.86 10.80 -0.72
N VAL A 231 10.67 9.76 -0.91
CA VAL A 231 10.53 8.47 -0.22
C VAL A 231 11.93 8.06 0.26
N THR A 232 12.04 7.53 1.47
CA THR A 232 13.34 7.05 1.99
C THR A 232 13.94 6.01 1.03
N PRO A 233 15.25 6.05 0.75
CA PRO A 233 15.88 5.17 -0.24
C PRO A 233 15.61 3.67 -0.01
N THR A 234 15.56 3.23 1.24
CA THR A 234 15.28 1.83 1.61
C THR A 234 13.86 1.38 1.29
N GLN A 235 12.95 2.32 1.00
CA GLN A 235 11.55 2.07 0.70
C GLN A 235 11.17 2.36 -0.76
N ILE A 236 12.11 2.82 -1.58
CA ILE A 236 11.91 2.98 -3.02
C ILE A 236 11.57 1.61 -3.65
N GLY A 237 10.61 1.59 -4.56
CA GLY A 237 10.13 0.35 -5.20
C GLY A 237 9.12 -0.46 -4.37
N LYS A 238 8.85 -0.09 -3.10
CA LYS A 238 7.88 -0.80 -2.23
C LYS A 238 6.45 -0.21 -2.28
N GLY A 239 6.17 0.67 -3.24
CA GLY A 239 4.83 1.19 -3.51
C GLY A 239 4.41 2.43 -2.73
N ILE A 240 5.24 2.99 -1.82
CA ILE A 240 4.90 4.17 -1.01
C ILE A 240 4.59 5.39 -1.90
N GLY A 241 5.46 5.70 -2.86
CA GLY A 241 5.23 6.81 -3.79
C GLY A 241 3.92 6.65 -4.57
N LYS A 242 3.59 5.42 -5.01
CA LYS A 242 2.32 5.13 -5.69
C LYS A 242 1.11 5.36 -4.77
N GLN A 243 1.20 4.97 -3.49
CA GLN A 243 0.12 5.20 -2.52
C GLN A 243 -0.10 6.69 -2.26
N LEU A 244 0.98 7.47 -2.07
CA LEU A 244 0.93 8.93 -1.90
C LEU A 244 0.28 9.61 -3.10
N ILE A 245 0.70 9.29 -4.34
CA ILE A 245 0.12 9.86 -5.55
C ILE A 245 -1.35 9.45 -5.71
N ARG A 246 -1.72 8.19 -5.45
CA ARG A 246 -3.12 7.76 -5.52
C ARG A 246 -3.99 8.57 -4.56
N LYS A 247 -3.58 8.71 -3.29
CA LYS A 247 -4.29 9.54 -2.30
C LYS A 247 -4.41 10.99 -2.78
N ALA A 248 -3.35 11.52 -3.39
CA ALA A 248 -3.34 12.88 -3.94
C ALA A 248 -4.34 13.04 -5.11
N ILE A 249 -4.39 12.10 -6.03
CA ILE A 249 -5.32 12.12 -7.16
C ILE A 249 -6.77 11.98 -6.69
N GLU A 250 -7.05 11.02 -5.81
CA GLU A 250 -8.39 10.73 -5.33
C GLU A 250 -8.99 11.88 -4.51
N ASN A 251 -8.19 12.52 -3.65
CA ASN A 251 -8.70 13.50 -2.69
C ASN A 251 -8.44 14.95 -3.09
N TYR A 252 -7.43 15.21 -3.95
CA TYR A 252 -6.99 16.58 -4.29
C TYR A 252 -6.95 16.85 -5.79
N HIS A 253 -7.44 15.90 -6.61
CA HIS A 253 -7.61 16.07 -8.06
C HIS A 253 -6.34 16.46 -8.81
N ILE A 254 -5.20 15.91 -8.39
CA ILE A 254 -3.90 16.20 -8.97
C ILE A 254 -3.88 15.93 -10.46
N ARG A 255 -3.31 16.89 -11.20
CA ARG A 255 -3.14 16.82 -12.66
C ARG A 255 -1.71 17.00 -13.10
N TYR A 256 -0.90 17.76 -12.37
CA TYR A 256 0.40 18.23 -12.82
C TYR A 256 1.53 17.80 -11.89
N VAL A 257 2.70 17.59 -12.49
CA VAL A 257 3.96 17.41 -11.77
C VAL A 257 5.12 17.92 -12.64
N ASP A 258 6.09 18.54 -12.00
CA ASP A 258 7.35 18.93 -12.61
C ASP A 258 8.45 17.96 -12.19
N VAL A 259 9.19 17.43 -13.17
CA VAL A 259 10.23 16.43 -12.94
C VAL A 259 11.50 16.89 -13.60
N ASN A 260 12.61 16.91 -12.86
CA ASN A 260 13.91 17.18 -13.48
C ASN A 260 14.24 16.09 -14.51
N GLU A 261 14.58 16.50 -15.74
CA GLU A 261 14.92 15.59 -16.84
C GLU A 261 16.11 14.68 -16.52
N GLN A 262 17.04 15.17 -15.70
CA GLN A 262 18.23 14.43 -15.25
C GLN A 262 17.92 13.37 -14.20
N ASN A 263 16.61 13.22 -13.80
CA ASN A 263 16.11 12.12 -12.99
C ASN A 263 15.20 11.18 -13.82
N PRO A 264 15.77 10.31 -14.68
CA PRO A 264 14.99 9.44 -15.56
C PRO A 264 14.15 8.41 -14.79
N GLN A 265 14.56 8.05 -13.56
CA GLN A 265 13.81 7.14 -12.70
C GLN A 265 12.48 7.77 -12.26
N ALA A 266 12.51 9.03 -11.81
CA ALA A 266 11.27 9.76 -11.47
C ALA A 266 10.39 9.96 -12.70
N ALA A 267 10.96 10.38 -13.84
CA ALA A 267 10.22 10.54 -15.08
C ALA A 267 9.55 9.23 -15.53
N GLY A 268 10.26 8.09 -15.43
CA GLY A 268 9.71 6.75 -15.70
C GLY A 268 8.57 6.38 -14.75
N PHE A 269 8.74 6.67 -13.46
CA PHE A 269 7.73 6.41 -12.43
C PHE A 269 6.42 7.18 -12.72
N TYR A 270 6.48 8.48 -13.03
CA TYR A 270 5.28 9.26 -13.36
C TYR A 270 4.64 8.83 -14.67
N ARG A 271 5.44 8.48 -15.71
CA ARG A 271 4.91 7.90 -16.96
C ARG A 271 4.15 6.61 -16.72
N HIS A 272 4.66 5.73 -15.86
CA HIS A 272 3.99 4.48 -15.47
C HIS A 272 2.63 4.73 -14.78
N LEU A 273 2.50 5.84 -14.04
CA LEU A 273 1.25 6.26 -13.43
C LEU A 273 0.29 7.00 -14.37
N GLY A 274 0.65 7.19 -15.64
CA GLY A 274 -0.20 7.79 -16.65
C GLY A 274 0.06 9.27 -16.91
N PHE A 275 1.08 9.85 -16.28
CA PHE A 275 1.51 11.23 -16.61
C PHE A 275 2.24 11.26 -17.95
N GLN A 276 2.02 12.32 -18.74
CA GLN A 276 2.67 12.55 -20.03
C GLN A 276 3.30 13.92 -20.06
N VAL A 277 4.49 14.04 -20.66
CA VAL A 277 5.15 15.32 -20.86
C VAL A 277 4.35 16.15 -21.85
N PHE A 278 4.03 17.39 -21.49
CA PHE A 278 3.38 18.36 -22.37
C PHE A 278 4.25 19.60 -22.66
N GLU A 279 5.23 19.86 -21.80
CA GLU A 279 6.20 20.95 -21.96
C GLU A 279 7.55 20.57 -21.38
N GLN A 280 8.62 21.10 -21.93
CA GLN A 280 9.99 20.97 -21.42
C GLN A 280 10.65 22.34 -21.38
N THR A 281 11.39 22.63 -20.29
CA THR A 281 12.17 23.87 -20.14
C THR A 281 13.65 23.53 -19.98
N GLU A 282 14.54 24.44 -20.40
CA GLU A 282 15.99 24.25 -20.24
C GLU A 282 16.49 24.57 -18.84
N THR A 283 15.68 25.30 -18.06
CA THR A 283 16.01 25.74 -16.71
C THR A 283 14.84 25.46 -15.77
N ASP A 284 15.14 25.39 -14.46
CA ASP A 284 14.11 25.40 -13.42
C ASP A 284 13.46 26.81 -13.30
N GLU A 285 12.47 26.95 -12.41
CA GLU A 285 11.75 28.22 -12.17
C GLU A 285 12.66 29.34 -11.61
N GLN A 286 13.83 28.98 -11.07
CA GLN A 286 14.81 29.94 -10.51
C GLN A 286 15.90 30.30 -11.53
N GLY A 287 15.86 29.72 -12.74
CA GLY A 287 16.83 29.96 -13.80
C GLY A 287 18.12 29.14 -13.68
N ASN A 288 18.18 28.16 -12.78
CA ASN A 288 19.30 27.21 -12.70
C ASN A 288 19.29 26.27 -13.90
N PRO A 289 20.45 25.74 -14.34
CA PRO A 289 20.56 24.83 -15.49
C PRO A 289 20.09 23.40 -15.17
N PHE A 290 18.86 23.30 -14.72
CA PHE A 290 18.19 22.03 -14.40
C PHE A 290 16.95 21.89 -15.28
N PRO A 291 17.04 21.19 -16.43
CA PRO A 291 15.91 21.02 -17.34
C PRO A 291 14.72 20.31 -16.68
N ILE A 292 13.51 20.84 -16.90
CA ILE A 292 12.28 20.35 -16.29
C ILE A 292 11.35 19.76 -17.34
N LEU A 293 10.84 18.56 -17.08
CA LEU A 293 9.73 17.95 -17.79
C LEU A 293 8.43 18.29 -17.03
N LYS A 294 7.58 19.13 -17.62
CA LYS A 294 6.24 19.39 -17.09
C LYS A 294 5.31 18.29 -17.58
N MET A 295 4.67 17.58 -16.66
CA MET A 295 3.87 16.41 -16.97
C MET A 295 2.44 16.58 -16.49
N GLU A 296 1.48 16.07 -17.29
CA GLU A 296 0.04 16.08 -17.00
C GLU A 296 -0.51 14.68 -16.96
N LEU A 297 -1.35 14.38 -15.96
CA LEU A 297 -2.11 13.12 -15.85
C LEU A 297 -3.25 13.08 -16.88
N LYS A 298 -3.21 12.14 -17.81
CA LYS A 298 -4.29 11.96 -18.79
C LYS A 298 -5.49 11.25 -18.17
N LYS A 299 -6.70 11.82 -18.41
CA LYS A 299 -7.97 11.35 -17.82
C LYS A 299 -8.40 9.92 -18.19
N ASP A 300 -7.81 9.30 -19.21
CA ASP A 300 -8.26 7.99 -19.74
C ASP A 300 -7.62 6.76 -19.08
N LYS A 301 -6.70 6.94 -18.15
CA LYS A 301 -6.21 5.83 -17.31
C LYS A 301 -6.65 6.07 -15.87
N GLN A 302 -7.84 5.56 -15.52
CA GLN A 302 -8.08 5.17 -14.14
C GLN A 302 -6.84 4.37 -13.70
N ILE A 303 -6.25 4.75 -12.57
CA ILE A 303 -5.12 4.01 -11.97
C ILE A 303 -5.72 2.69 -11.46
N ASN A 304 -6.11 1.85 -12.40
CA ASN A 304 -6.61 0.52 -12.15
C ASN A 304 -5.42 -0.39 -11.93
N ASN A 305 -5.34 -0.89 -10.73
CA ASN A 305 -4.63 -2.05 -10.18
C ASN A 305 -3.38 -2.60 -10.89
N PRO A 306 -2.42 -3.11 -10.08
CA PRO A 306 -1.08 -3.49 -10.51
C PRO A 306 -1.09 -4.76 -11.36
N GLU A 307 -0.25 -4.76 -12.38
CA GLU A 307 0.37 -6.00 -12.84
C GLU A 307 1.29 -6.58 -11.76
#